data_94051f0bbdf34ee2671d88e7d958811a
#
_entry.id   94051f0bbdf34ee2671d88e7d958811a
#
_cell.length_a   1.000
_cell.length_b   1.000
_cell.length_c   1.000
_cell.angle_alpha   90.00
_cell.angle_beta   90.00
_cell.angle_gamma   90.00
#
_symmetry.space_group_name_H-M   'P 1'
#
loop_
_entity.id
_entity.type
_entity.pdbx_description
1 polymer ?
#
loop_
_entity_poly.entity_id
_entity_poly.type
_entity_poly.pdbx_seq_one_letter_code
_entity_poly.pdbx_strand_id
1 'polypeptide(L)'
;MRHGNKSICSFFVGGEEVASSVTQIWYSLRLSDKDHRLVISRLQELVEASSLVELTQGTMKMNQGHFQRLVEVWRTWLDLSSRQGDWITEARNKRFTSFDAQEGMDLYLKEIPKKHKESASDWFANGILLPKESRKELLRENFTLTGSDFQLSRNKGAFSYLIQSSVLPFAGWDYNEVRQWDQSVSLQKMYSEYVTHVLKKSALKLATGRVKFHFMLCNCMEIARFVPQGRKFDRVTTSNIADFVPLPSIVDTYKPLLNLRNPSSVIVTEFLNWVMFTDAREEVRVRAHFMPKGDSFRQKVLEDTKNTAVAYSRAFQSFVEYHDHSGRFIQFLRAALLVNKPQDERTRRRTWKSVADHNGLIARDFLRCRNRVFPAKWMLNCRRVSLLNGFERAVEWVIQQS
;
A
#
# COMPACT_ATOMS: atom_id res chain seq x y z
N MET A 1 -6.74 -33.54 -30.29
CA MET A 1 -5.61 -33.48 -29.37
C MET A 1 -6.03 -32.56 -28.21
N ARG A 2 -6.20 -33.13 -27.02
CA ARG A 2 -6.65 -32.35 -25.83
C ARG A 2 -5.43 -31.63 -25.25
N HIS A 3 -5.29 -30.34 -25.54
CA HIS A 3 -4.35 -29.51 -24.81
C HIS A 3 -4.93 -29.29 -23.40
N GLY A 4 -4.23 -29.82 -22.42
CA GLY A 4 -4.63 -29.76 -21.03
C GLY A 4 -4.69 -28.29 -20.55
N ASN A 5 -5.89 -27.85 -20.17
CA ASN A 5 -6.14 -26.60 -19.50
C ASN A 5 -5.33 -26.52 -18.18
N LYS A 6 -4.11 -26.03 -18.25
CA LYS A 6 -3.36 -25.63 -17.05
C LYS A 6 -3.82 -24.22 -16.66
N SER A 7 -4.82 -24.15 -15.82
CA SER A 7 -5.38 -22.94 -15.25
C SER A 7 -4.35 -22.14 -14.44
N ILE A 8 -4.57 -20.79 -14.31
CA ILE A 8 -3.86 -19.95 -13.31
C ILE A 8 -3.99 -20.53 -11.89
N CYS A 9 -5.06 -21.29 -11.60
CA CYS A 9 -5.10 -22.09 -10.37
C CYS A 9 -3.92 -23.09 -10.31
N SER A 10 -3.43 -23.62 -11.44
CA SER A 10 -2.21 -24.44 -11.45
C SER A 10 -0.94 -23.62 -11.19
N PHE A 11 -0.94 -22.33 -11.48
CA PHE A 11 0.14 -21.41 -11.09
C PHE A 11 0.23 -21.32 -9.56
N PHE A 12 -0.90 -21.28 -8.87
CA PHE A 12 -0.94 -21.25 -7.42
C PHE A 12 -0.91 -22.65 -6.77
N VAL A 13 -1.20 -23.70 -7.51
CA VAL A 13 -1.14 -25.11 -7.05
C VAL A 13 0.28 -25.68 -7.12
N GLY A 14 1.20 -25.01 -7.80
CA GLY A 14 2.62 -25.40 -7.94
C GLY A 14 3.44 -25.44 -6.65
N GLY A 15 2.82 -25.26 -5.49
CA GLY A 15 3.46 -25.43 -4.20
C GLY A 15 4.38 -24.28 -3.78
N GLU A 16 5.33 -24.61 -2.89
CA GLU A 16 6.27 -23.67 -2.28
C GLU A 16 7.20 -23.00 -3.28
N GLU A 17 7.61 -23.75 -4.30
CA GLU A 17 8.51 -23.28 -5.36
C GLU A 17 7.91 -22.11 -6.15
N VAL A 18 6.63 -22.20 -6.53
CA VAL A 18 5.96 -21.11 -7.25
C VAL A 18 5.75 -19.90 -6.35
N ALA A 19 5.39 -20.08 -5.08
CA ALA A 19 5.25 -18.97 -4.14
C ALA A 19 6.59 -18.26 -3.90
N SER A 20 7.69 -18.99 -3.83
CA SER A 20 9.04 -18.42 -3.75
C SER A 20 9.40 -17.63 -5.01
N SER A 21 9.13 -18.17 -6.21
CA SER A 21 9.33 -17.45 -7.48
C SER A 21 8.52 -16.16 -7.53
N VAL A 22 7.26 -16.16 -7.11
CA VAL A 22 6.43 -14.93 -7.04
C VAL A 22 7.05 -13.89 -6.08
N THR A 23 7.58 -14.33 -4.94
CA THR A 23 8.26 -13.42 -4.00
C THR A 23 9.50 -12.79 -4.65
N GLN A 24 10.29 -13.58 -5.40
CA GLN A 24 11.44 -13.05 -6.13
C GLN A 24 11.01 -12.05 -7.21
N ILE A 25 9.97 -12.37 -7.99
CA ILE A 25 9.44 -11.51 -9.06
C ILE A 25 8.95 -10.16 -8.48
N TRP A 26 8.32 -10.17 -7.33
CA TRP A 26 7.79 -8.93 -6.72
C TRP A 26 8.85 -8.00 -6.15
N TYR A 27 9.94 -8.56 -5.62
CA TYR A 27 10.86 -7.77 -4.81
C TYR A 27 12.30 -7.74 -5.30
N SER A 28 12.74 -8.74 -6.06
CA SER A 28 14.14 -8.81 -6.48
C SER A 28 14.41 -8.04 -7.76
N LEU A 29 15.47 -7.24 -7.75
CA LEU A 29 15.93 -6.52 -8.95
C LEU A 29 16.37 -7.47 -10.07
N ARG A 30 16.90 -8.63 -9.70
CA ARG A 30 17.34 -9.67 -10.62
C ARG A 30 16.70 -10.99 -10.25
N LEU A 31 16.43 -11.79 -11.26
CA LEU A 31 15.81 -13.10 -11.17
C LEU A 31 16.80 -14.18 -11.58
N SER A 32 16.65 -15.39 -11.02
CA SER A 32 17.32 -16.57 -11.55
C SER A 32 16.85 -16.84 -12.98
N ASP A 33 17.65 -17.55 -13.77
CA ASP A 33 17.26 -17.99 -15.11
C ASP A 33 15.94 -18.78 -15.10
N LYS A 34 15.72 -19.57 -14.05
CA LYS A 34 14.48 -20.32 -13.83
C LYS A 34 13.28 -19.41 -13.67
N ASP A 35 13.37 -18.43 -12.75
CA ASP A 35 12.28 -17.49 -12.47
C ASP A 35 12.02 -16.58 -13.67
N HIS A 36 13.06 -16.14 -14.35
CA HIS A 36 12.94 -15.34 -15.56
C HIS A 36 12.19 -16.08 -16.67
N ARG A 37 12.55 -17.35 -16.95
CA ARG A 37 11.81 -18.19 -17.92
C ARG A 37 10.37 -18.46 -17.50
N LEU A 38 10.13 -18.67 -16.20
CA LEU A 38 8.78 -18.83 -15.67
C LEU A 38 7.92 -17.59 -15.95
N VAL A 39 8.44 -16.38 -15.70
CA VAL A 39 7.72 -15.13 -15.97
C VAL A 39 7.37 -15.01 -17.45
N ILE A 40 8.34 -15.24 -18.34
CA ILE A 40 8.11 -15.15 -19.78
C ILE A 40 7.02 -16.12 -20.23
N SER A 41 7.12 -17.39 -19.82
CA SER A 41 6.11 -18.39 -20.17
C SER A 41 4.71 -18.00 -19.70
N ARG A 42 4.59 -17.45 -18.49
CA ARG A 42 3.29 -17.01 -17.95
C ARG A 42 2.77 -15.75 -18.63
N LEU A 43 3.63 -14.81 -18.95
CA LEU A 43 3.21 -13.62 -19.70
C LEU A 43 2.71 -13.99 -21.11
N GLN A 44 3.32 -14.96 -21.78
CA GLN A 44 2.84 -15.48 -23.06
C GLN A 44 1.43 -16.05 -22.94
N GLU A 45 1.18 -16.91 -21.93
CA GLU A 45 -0.16 -17.44 -21.65
C GLU A 45 -1.18 -16.32 -21.36
N LEU A 46 -0.77 -15.29 -20.61
CA LEU A 46 -1.62 -14.14 -20.25
C LEU A 46 -1.98 -13.26 -21.47
N VAL A 47 -1.05 -13.07 -22.38
CA VAL A 47 -1.24 -12.25 -23.59
C VAL A 47 -2.14 -12.95 -24.62
N GLU A 48 -2.11 -14.28 -24.68
CA GLU A 48 -2.92 -15.10 -25.58
C GLU A 48 -4.36 -15.29 -25.10
N ALA A 49 -4.65 -15.01 -23.83
CA ALA A 49 -5.95 -15.22 -23.26
C ALA A 49 -7.00 -14.21 -23.76
N SER A 50 -8.23 -14.65 -23.92
CA SER A 50 -9.34 -13.80 -24.35
C SER A 50 -9.87 -12.90 -23.23
N SER A 51 -9.77 -13.35 -21.97
CA SER A 51 -10.28 -12.63 -20.80
C SER A 51 -9.68 -13.13 -19.49
N LEU A 52 -9.75 -12.27 -18.44
CA LEU A 52 -9.34 -12.66 -17.09
C LEU A 52 -10.25 -13.75 -16.51
N VAL A 53 -11.51 -13.80 -16.91
CA VAL A 53 -12.47 -14.83 -16.48
C VAL A 53 -12.06 -16.21 -16.98
N GLU A 54 -11.67 -16.30 -18.24
CA GLU A 54 -11.17 -17.55 -18.84
C GLU A 54 -9.89 -18.00 -18.14
N LEU A 55 -8.91 -17.14 -18.05
CA LEU A 55 -7.62 -17.43 -17.39
C LEU A 55 -7.78 -17.96 -15.97
N THR A 56 -8.76 -17.45 -15.23
CA THR A 56 -8.91 -17.74 -13.80
C THR A 56 -10.10 -18.64 -13.49
N GLN A 57 -10.70 -19.26 -14.52
CA GLN A 57 -11.90 -20.11 -14.38
C GLN A 57 -13.02 -19.42 -13.58
N GLY A 58 -13.25 -18.14 -13.83
CA GLY A 58 -14.29 -17.35 -13.18
C GLY A 58 -13.96 -16.82 -11.78
N THR A 59 -12.75 -17.07 -11.28
CA THR A 59 -12.32 -16.57 -9.96
C THR A 59 -12.08 -15.07 -9.97
N MET A 60 -11.58 -14.54 -11.08
CA MET A 60 -11.30 -13.11 -11.24
C MET A 60 -12.08 -12.53 -12.42
N LYS A 61 -12.62 -11.32 -12.23
CA LYS A 61 -13.35 -10.58 -13.25
C LYS A 61 -12.77 -9.17 -13.42
N MET A 62 -12.77 -8.71 -14.66
CA MET A 62 -12.38 -7.37 -15.03
C MET A 62 -13.15 -6.96 -16.28
N ASN A 63 -13.37 -5.66 -16.46
CA ASN A 63 -13.91 -5.12 -17.71
C ASN A 63 -12.96 -5.42 -18.88
N GLN A 64 -13.51 -5.78 -20.04
CA GLN A 64 -12.70 -6.19 -21.20
C GLN A 64 -11.75 -5.10 -21.68
N GLY A 65 -12.17 -3.84 -21.69
CA GLY A 65 -11.29 -2.72 -22.06
C GLY A 65 -10.11 -2.54 -21.10
N HIS A 66 -10.32 -2.78 -19.80
CA HIS A 66 -9.24 -2.75 -18.82
C HIS A 66 -8.33 -3.97 -18.94
N PHE A 67 -8.89 -5.13 -19.30
CA PHE A 67 -8.09 -6.33 -19.57
C PHE A 67 -7.16 -6.13 -20.76
N GLN A 68 -7.65 -5.51 -21.85
CA GLN A 68 -6.81 -5.20 -23.02
C GLN A 68 -5.64 -4.26 -22.68
N ARG A 69 -5.88 -3.24 -21.85
CA ARG A 69 -4.78 -2.38 -21.35
C ARG A 69 -3.74 -3.17 -20.55
N LEU A 70 -4.18 -4.13 -19.77
CA LEU A 70 -3.27 -4.99 -19.01
C LEU A 70 -2.46 -5.90 -19.94
N VAL A 71 -3.09 -6.43 -20.99
CA VAL A 71 -2.41 -7.20 -22.04
C VAL A 71 -1.34 -6.37 -22.75
N GLU A 72 -1.59 -5.08 -23.00
CA GLU A 72 -0.58 -4.16 -23.58
C GLU A 72 0.64 -4.01 -22.66
N VAL A 73 0.42 -3.92 -21.34
CA VAL A 73 1.52 -3.88 -20.36
C VAL A 73 2.32 -5.19 -20.40
N TRP A 74 1.66 -6.33 -20.43
CA TRP A 74 2.31 -7.64 -20.50
C TRP A 74 3.10 -7.85 -21.79
N ARG A 75 2.60 -7.36 -22.93
CA ARG A 75 3.34 -7.36 -24.21
C ARG A 75 4.61 -6.52 -24.11
N THR A 76 4.49 -5.32 -23.50
CA THR A 76 5.64 -4.47 -23.25
C THR A 76 6.68 -5.15 -22.39
N TRP A 77 6.27 -5.87 -21.35
CA TRP A 77 7.19 -6.65 -20.52
C TRP A 77 7.84 -7.80 -21.29
N LEU A 78 7.10 -8.49 -22.18
CA LEU A 78 7.67 -9.52 -23.05
C LEU A 78 8.73 -8.94 -23.99
N ASP A 79 8.48 -7.79 -24.61
CA ASP A 79 9.45 -7.10 -25.45
C ASP A 79 10.72 -6.73 -24.68
N LEU A 80 10.54 -6.26 -23.42
CA LEU A 80 11.65 -5.91 -22.54
C LEU A 80 12.46 -7.12 -22.07
N SER A 81 11.84 -8.29 -22.00
CA SER A 81 12.50 -9.52 -21.53
C SER A 81 13.70 -9.94 -22.37
N SER A 82 13.73 -9.55 -23.64
CA SER A 82 14.83 -9.79 -24.58
C SER A 82 15.95 -8.76 -24.51
N ARG A 83 15.75 -7.65 -23.77
CA ARG A 83 16.72 -6.57 -23.71
C ARG A 83 17.96 -6.98 -22.94
N GLN A 84 19.12 -6.72 -23.52
CA GLN A 84 20.44 -7.02 -22.94
C GLN A 84 20.92 -5.85 -22.06
N GLY A 85 21.85 -6.18 -21.14
CA GLY A 85 22.51 -5.17 -20.28
C GLY A 85 21.80 -4.91 -18.95
N ASP A 86 22.38 -4.04 -18.15
CA ASP A 86 21.98 -3.75 -16.76
C ASP A 86 21.07 -2.52 -16.64
N TRP A 87 20.20 -2.31 -17.59
CA TRP A 87 19.40 -1.10 -17.75
C TRP A 87 18.43 -0.80 -16.60
N ILE A 88 17.86 -1.83 -15.93
CA ILE A 88 17.02 -1.66 -14.74
C ILE A 88 17.91 -1.30 -13.54
N THR A 89 19.02 -2.01 -13.39
CA THR A 89 20.03 -1.72 -12.37
C THR A 89 20.53 -0.28 -12.49
N GLU A 90 20.81 0.19 -13.70
CA GLU A 90 21.21 1.57 -13.97
C GLU A 90 20.11 2.58 -13.61
N ALA A 91 18.85 2.31 -13.98
CA ALA A 91 17.72 3.15 -13.63
C ALA A 91 17.49 3.22 -12.12
N ARG A 92 17.66 2.10 -11.40
CA ARG A 92 17.66 2.05 -9.95
C ARG A 92 18.78 2.90 -9.37
N ASN A 93 19.99 2.71 -9.83
CA ASN A 93 21.17 3.40 -9.30
C ASN A 93 21.08 4.91 -9.46
N LYS A 94 20.55 5.41 -10.58
CA LYS A 94 20.28 6.85 -10.75
C LYS A 94 19.37 7.41 -9.65
N ARG A 95 18.38 6.65 -9.18
CA ARG A 95 17.52 7.08 -8.07
C ARG A 95 18.22 7.03 -6.72
N PHE A 96 19.14 6.09 -6.52
CA PHE A 96 19.92 5.98 -5.28
C PHE A 96 20.97 7.08 -5.11
N THR A 97 21.35 7.75 -6.19
CA THR A 97 22.30 8.89 -6.10
C THR A 97 21.66 10.18 -5.63
N SER A 98 20.33 10.25 -5.48
CA SER A 98 19.71 11.44 -4.91
C SER A 98 20.07 11.58 -3.43
N PHE A 99 20.27 12.83 -3.00
CA PHE A 99 20.61 13.15 -1.61
C PHE A 99 19.61 12.58 -0.62
N ASP A 100 18.33 12.76 -0.90
CA ASP A 100 17.23 12.26 -0.04
C ASP A 100 17.24 10.74 0.10
N ALA A 101 17.56 10.02 -0.98
CA ALA A 101 17.62 8.55 -0.95
C ALA A 101 18.82 8.06 -0.10
N GLN A 102 19.99 8.67 -0.27
CA GLN A 102 21.17 8.33 0.51
C GLN A 102 20.97 8.65 1.99
N GLU A 103 20.43 9.82 2.29
CA GLU A 103 20.14 10.21 3.65
C GLU A 103 19.12 9.28 4.32
N GLY A 104 18.07 8.90 3.62
CA GLY A 104 17.08 7.94 4.10
C GLY A 104 17.67 6.56 4.36
N MET A 105 18.55 6.09 3.48
CA MET A 105 19.26 4.82 3.63
C MET A 105 20.20 4.83 4.84
N ASP A 106 20.99 5.86 4.99
CA ASP A 106 21.94 6.00 6.11
C ASP A 106 21.23 6.02 7.45
N LEU A 107 20.12 6.74 7.54
CA LEU A 107 19.27 6.74 8.71
C LEU A 107 18.72 5.37 9.01
N TYR A 108 18.17 4.72 8.01
CA TYR A 108 17.60 3.39 8.17
C TYR A 108 18.68 2.41 8.69
N LEU A 109 19.85 2.38 8.08
CA LEU A 109 20.96 1.53 8.50
C LEU A 109 21.49 1.87 9.90
N LYS A 110 21.38 3.12 10.32
CA LYS A 110 21.74 3.54 11.67
C LYS A 110 20.77 3.01 12.73
N GLU A 111 19.49 3.00 12.42
CA GLU A 111 18.41 2.70 13.36
C GLU A 111 18.07 1.21 13.48
N ILE A 112 18.32 0.39 12.45
CA ILE A 112 17.96 -1.05 12.49
C ILE A 112 18.84 -1.84 13.47
N PRO A 113 18.36 -2.98 13.98
CA PRO A 113 19.15 -3.87 14.84
C PRO A 113 20.45 -4.29 14.18
N LYS A 114 21.55 -4.29 14.96
CA LYS A 114 22.91 -4.61 14.49
C LYS A 114 22.97 -5.87 13.63
N LYS A 115 22.25 -6.92 14.04
CA LYS A 115 22.22 -8.21 13.36
C LYS A 115 21.70 -8.17 11.93
N HIS A 116 20.91 -7.15 11.58
CA HIS A 116 20.31 -7.02 10.26
C HIS A 116 21.05 -6.05 9.32
N LYS A 117 22.04 -5.32 9.84
CA LYS A 117 22.75 -4.27 9.08
C LYS A 117 23.40 -4.79 7.81
N GLU A 118 24.08 -5.93 7.91
CA GLU A 118 24.77 -6.51 6.76
C GLU A 118 23.80 -6.84 5.62
N SER A 119 22.71 -7.54 5.94
CA SER A 119 21.70 -7.91 4.93
C SER A 119 20.98 -6.70 4.34
N ALA A 120 20.67 -5.68 5.16
CA ALA A 120 20.07 -4.45 4.66
C ALA A 120 21.06 -3.66 3.76
N SER A 121 22.33 -3.55 4.13
CA SER A 121 23.35 -2.92 3.29
C SER A 121 23.51 -3.66 1.97
N ASP A 122 23.49 -4.99 2.00
CA ASP A 122 23.54 -5.80 0.79
C ASP A 122 22.33 -5.55 -0.13
N TRP A 123 21.13 -5.43 0.44
CA TRP A 123 19.94 -5.05 -0.32
C TRP A 123 20.10 -3.67 -0.97
N PHE A 124 20.53 -2.67 -0.22
CA PHE A 124 20.70 -1.33 -0.77
C PHE A 124 21.77 -1.29 -1.87
N ALA A 125 22.81 -2.09 -1.75
CA ALA A 125 23.85 -2.19 -2.77
C ALA A 125 23.36 -2.87 -4.06
N ASN A 126 22.61 -3.97 -3.94
CA ASN A 126 22.35 -4.87 -5.06
C ASN A 126 20.87 -5.00 -5.46
N GLY A 127 19.93 -4.76 -4.55
CA GLY A 127 18.49 -4.96 -4.80
C GLY A 127 18.08 -6.42 -5.04
N ILE A 128 18.87 -7.39 -4.62
CA ILE A 128 18.67 -8.82 -4.88
C ILE A 128 18.22 -9.51 -3.61
N LEU A 129 17.09 -10.23 -3.67
CA LEU A 129 16.58 -10.99 -2.52
C LEU A 129 17.32 -12.29 -2.26
N LEU A 130 17.88 -12.91 -3.30
CA LEU A 130 18.61 -14.17 -3.14
C LEU A 130 19.81 -13.97 -2.21
N PRO A 131 20.05 -14.88 -1.27
CA PRO A 131 21.25 -14.90 -0.45
C PRO A 131 22.53 -14.89 -1.31
N LYS A 132 23.60 -14.29 -0.81
CA LYS A 132 24.89 -14.19 -1.54
C LYS A 132 25.39 -15.52 -2.06
N GLU A 133 25.21 -16.58 -1.27
CA GLU A 133 25.63 -17.95 -1.58
C GLU A 133 24.86 -18.53 -2.77
N SER A 134 23.60 -18.10 -2.95
CA SER A 134 22.70 -18.56 -4.03
C SER A 134 22.84 -17.73 -5.32
N ARG A 135 23.66 -16.68 -5.34
CA ARG A 135 23.85 -15.79 -6.51
C ARG A 135 24.88 -16.31 -7.52
N LYS A 136 25.31 -17.55 -7.38
CA LYS A 136 26.27 -18.19 -8.30
C LYS A 136 25.69 -18.44 -9.70
N GLU A 137 24.37 -18.46 -9.82
CA GLU A 137 23.67 -18.61 -11.08
C GLU A 137 23.63 -17.28 -11.85
N LEU A 138 23.49 -17.40 -13.19
CA LEU A 138 23.32 -16.24 -14.04
C LEU A 138 22.01 -15.53 -13.68
N LEU A 139 22.09 -14.28 -13.25
CA LEU A 139 20.95 -13.46 -12.87
C LEU A 139 20.54 -12.54 -14.01
N ARG A 140 19.23 -12.57 -14.35
CA ARG A 140 18.60 -11.73 -15.35
C ARG A 140 17.92 -10.54 -14.70
N GLU A 141 17.88 -9.39 -15.39
CA GLU A 141 17.13 -8.23 -14.90
C GLU A 141 15.62 -8.51 -14.82
N ASN A 142 14.99 -8.02 -13.77
CA ASN A 142 13.57 -8.20 -13.54
C ASN A 142 12.75 -7.09 -14.21
N PHE A 143 12.43 -7.27 -15.47
CA PHE A 143 11.70 -6.31 -16.29
C PHE A 143 10.28 -6.01 -15.77
N THR A 144 9.70 -6.84 -14.88
CA THR A 144 8.38 -6.59 -14.31
C THR A 144 8.36 -5.46 -13.27
N LEU A 145 9.54 -5.02 -12.80
CA LEU A 145 9.69 -3.85 -11.92
C LEU A 145 9.64 -2.52 -12.68
N THR A 146 9.26 -2.54 -13.94
CA THR A 146 9.18 -1.34 -14.78
C THR A 146 7.74 -0.97 -15.07
N GLY A 147 7.51 0.33 -15.28
CA GLY A 147 6.24 0.86 -15.74
C GLY A 147 6.43 1.97 -16.76
N SER A 148 5.40 2.22 -17.55
CA SER A 148 5.38 3.39 -18.42
C SER A 148 5.22 4.63 -17.57
N ASP A 149 6.13 5.59 -17.73
CA ASP A 149 5.97 6.90 -17.14
C ASP A 149 5.02 7.72 -18.02
N PHE A 150 3.74 7.73 -17.65
CA PHE A 150 2.72 8.47 -18.37
C PHE A 150 2.96 9.99 -18.38
N GLN A 151 3.73 10.52 -17.44
CA GLN A 151 4.08 11.94 -17.39
C GLN A 151 5.28 12.28 -18.30
N LEU A 152 6.18 11.31 -18.52
CA LEU A 152 7.33 11.44 -19.41
C LEU A 152 7.05 10.90 -20.82
N SER A 153 5.87 10.38 -21.09
CA SER A 153 5.49 9.65 -22.32
C SER A 153 5.44 10.49 -23.61
N ARG A 154 5.94 11.72 -23.63
CA ARG A 154 6.29 12.40 -24.89
C ARG A 154 7.37 11.65 -25.67
N ASN A 155 8.15 10.78 -25.02
CA ASN A 155 9.09 9.86 -25.65
C ASN A 155 8.55 8.43 -25.54
N LYS A 156 7.95 7.93 -26.61
CA LYS A 156 7.56 6.52 -26.73
C LYS A 156 8.76 5.63 -26.39
N GLY A 157 8.67 4.88 -25.28
CA GLY A 157 9.72 3.95 -24.86
C GLY A 157 10.51 4.33 -23.59
N ALA A 158 10.16 5.43 -22.91
CA ALA A 158 10.74 5.72 -21.60
C ALA A 158 10.11 4.84 -20.53
N PHE A 159 10.90 3.93 -19.95
CA PHE A 159 10.50 3.12 -18.82
C PHE A 159 11.08 3.69 -17.55
N SER A 160 10.29 3.72 -16.49
CA SER A 160 10.77 4.04 -15.17
C SER A 160 10.79 2.81 -14.27
N TYR A 161 11.85 2.71 -13.46
CA TYR A 161 11.88 1.77 -12.35
C TYR A 161 10.87 2.22 -11.29
N LEU A 162 9.92 1.35 -10.93
CA LEU A 162 8.77 1.73 -10.10
C LEU A 162 9.02 1.68 -8.60
N ILE A 163 10.01 0.90 -8.15
CA ILE A 163 10.27 0.76 -6.72
C ILE A 163 11.07 1.97 -6.22
N GLN A 164 10.62 2.53 -5.11
CA GLN A 164 11.36 3.62 -4.47
C GLN A 164 12.70 3.10 -3.94
N SER A 165 13.76 3.81 -4.26
CA SER A 165 15.13 3.44 -3.92
C SER A 165 15.44 3.49 -2.43
N SER A 166 14.78 4.35 -1.68
CA SER A 166 14.99 4.55 -0.26
C SER A 166 14.27 3.55 0.65
N VAL A 167 13.56 2.58 0.07
CA VAL A 167 12.68 1.67 0.82
C VAL A 167 13.18 0.25 0.72
N LEU A 168 13.21 -0.47 1.85
CA LEU A 168 13.34 -1.92 1.84
C LEU A 168 12.11 -2.55 1.19
N PRO A 169 12.28 -3.68 0.48
CA PRO A 169 11.18 -4.30 -0.26
C PRO A 169 10.00 -4.72 0.61
N PHE A 170 10.25 -4.91 1.89
CA PHE A 170 9.26 -5.43 2.84
C PHE A 170 8.74 -4.38 3.83
N ALA A 171 8.87 -3.11 3.53
CA ALA A 171 8.55 -2.01 4.42
C ALA A 171 7.10 -2.03 4.97
N GLY A 172 6.15 -2.58 4.22
CA GLY A 172 4.75 -2.67 4.63
C GLY A 172 4.38 -3.88 5.51
N TRP A 173 5.35 -4.74 5.88
CA TRP A 173 5.08 -5.95 6.66
C TRP A 173 5.45 -5.77 8.12
N ASP A 174 4.64 -6.33 9.04
CA ASP A 174 4.92 -6.25 10.48
C ASP A 174 6.14 -7.09 10.84
N TYR A 175 7.21 -6.41 11.27
CA TYR A 175 8.45 -7.07 11.68
C TYR A 175 8.26 -8.06 12.82
N ASN A 176 7.40 -7.78 13.80
CA ASN A 176 7.19 -8.67 14.93
C ASN A 176 6.48 -9.97 14.51
N GLU A 177 5.52 -9.86 13.60
CA GLU A 177 4.86 -11.03 13.03
C GLU A 177 5.84 -11.88 12.22
N VAL A 178 6.61 -11.25 11.35
CA VAL A 178 7.63 -11.92 10.55
C VAL A 178 8.70 -12.59 11.41
N ARG A 179 9.16 -11.92 12.46
CA ARG A 179 10.16 -12.44 13.39
C ARG A 179 9.66 -13.62 14.23
N GLN A 180 8.38 -13.71 14.51
CA GLN A 180 7.80 -14.90 15.17
C GLN A 180 7.88 -16.13 14.26
N TRP A 181 7.83 -15.91 12.94
CA TRP A 181 7.91 -16.95 11.94
C TRP A 181 9.34 -17.43 11.68
N ASP A 182 10.25 -16.49 11.42
CA ASP A 182 11.67 -16.77 11.19
C ASP A 182 12.54 -15.75 11.93
N GLN A 183 13.57 -16.23 12.65
CA GLN A 183 14.51 -15.42 13.40
C GLN A 183 15.87 -15.23 12.71
N SER A 184 15.93 -15.44 11.39
CA SER A 184 17.13 -15.27 10.61
C SER A 184 17.81 -13.91 10.86
N VAL A 185 19.13 -13.90 10.76
CA VAL A 185 19.95 -12.68 10.78
C VAL A 185 19.72 -11.86 9.51
N SER A 186 19.50 -12.53 8.38
CA SER A 186 19.19 -11.88 7.10
C SER A 186 17.75 -11.42 7.05
N LEU A 187 17.52 -10.10 6.89
CA LEU A 187 16.20 -9.53 6.67
C LEU A 187 15.55 -10.10 5.41
N GLN A 188 16.30 -10.17 4.30
CA GLN A 188 15.78 -10.66 3.04
C GLN A 188 15.28 -12.08 3.18
N LYS A 189 16.06 -12.97 3.81
CA LYS A 189 15.65 -14.35 4.06
C LYS A 189 14.39 -14.42 4.92
N MET A 190 14.41 -13.76 6.06
CA MET A 190 13.31 -13.76 7.03
C MET A 190 11.98 -13.33 6.40
N TYR A 191 11.99 -12.21 5.67
CA TYR A 191 10.79 -11.72 4.99
C TYR A 191 10.40 -12.56 3.77
N SER A 192 11.36 -13.05 3.00
CA SER A 192 11.07 -13.91 1.84
C SER A 192 10.37 -15.19 2.26
N GLU A 193 10.84 -15.85 3.31
CA GLU A 193 10.22 -17.06 3.85
C GLU A 193 8.79 -16.77 4.35
N TYR A 194 8.60 -15.69 5.09
CA TYR A 194 7.29 -15.31 5.58
C TYR A 194 6.32 -14.98 4.44
N VAL A 195 6.73 -14.15 3.48
CA VAL A 195 5.88 -13.75 2.33
C VAL A 195 5.54 -14.96 1.47
N THR A 196 6.52 -15.83 1.21
CA THR A 196 6.30 -17.10 0.50
C THR A 196 5.25 -17.97 1.20
N HIS A 197 5.33 -18.07 2.54
CA HIS A 197 4.33 -18.78 3.32
C HIS A 197 2.92 -18.16 3.21
N VAL A 198 2.82 -16.84 3.30
CA VAL A 198 1.54 -16.13 3.16
C VAL A 198 0.95 -16.31 1.76
N LEU A 199 1.78 -16.24 0.71
CA LEU A 199 1.37 -16.48 -0.66
C LEU A 199 0.86 -17.92 -0.85
N LYS A 200 1.56 -18.91 -0.32
CA LYS A 200 1.14 -20.31 -0.34
C LYS A 200 -0.23 -20.51 0.32
N LYS A 201 -0.44 -19.95 1.51
CA LYS A 201 -1.75 -19.98 2.19
C LYS A 201 -2.84 -19.32 1.37
N SER A 202 -2.54 -18.18 0.75
CA SER A 202 -3.48 -17.44 -0.10
C SER A 202 -3.85 -18.24 -1.34
N ALA A 203 -2.88 -18.86 -1.99
CA ALA A 203 -3.07 -19.73 -3.14
C ALA A 203 -4.01 -20.90 -2.82
N LEU A 204 -3.79 -21.58 -1.70
CA LEU A 204 -4.68 -22.67 -1.25
C LEU A 204 -6.12 -22.18 -1.04
N LYS A 205 -6.33 -20.99 -0.47
CA LYS A 205 -7.67 -20.42 -0.32
C LYS A 205 -8.31 -20.07 -1.66
N LEU A 206 -7.54 -19.53 -2.60
CA LEU A 206 -8.02 -19.24 -3.96
C LEU A 206 -8.42 -20.50 -4.70
N ALA A 207 -7.64 -21.57 -4.58
CA ALA A 207 -7.92 -22.87 -5.19
C ALA A 207 -9.25 -23.50 -4.72
N THR A 208 -9.79 -23.08 -3.56
CA THR A 208 -11.10 -23.55 -3.11
C THR A 208 -12.27 -22.97 -3.92
N GLY A 209 -12.04 -21.97 -4.77
CA GLY A 209 -13.08 -21.23 -5.51
C GLY A 209 -14.03 -20.39 -4.64
N ARG A 210 -13.81 -20.35 -3.32
CA ARG A 210 -14.65 -19.58 -2.37
C ARG A 210 -14.38 -18.08 -2.41
N VAL A 211 -13.17 -17.68 -2.86
CA VAL A 211 -12.77 -16.29 -2.99
C VAL A 211 -12.89 -15.89 -4.46
N LYS A 212 -13.59 -14.80 -4.72
CA LYS A 212 -13.73 -14.21 -6.05
C LYS A 212 -13.31 -12.76 -6.02
N PHE A 213 -12.62 -12.31 -7.07
CA PHE A 213 -12.19 -10.93 -7.23
C PHE A 213 -12.92 -10.26 -8.38
N HIS A 214 -13.27 -9.01 -8.19
CA HIS A 214 -13.75 -8.14 -9.26
C HIS A 214 -12.90 -6.87 -9.28
N PHE A 215 -12.08 -6.71 -10.31
CA PHE A 215 -11.21 -5.54 -10.49
C PHE A 215 -11.93 -4.48 -11.30
N MET A 216 -11.95 -3.25 -10.77
CA MET A 216 -12.55 -2.08 -11.42
C MET A 216 -11.55 -0.95 -11.41
N LEU A 217 -11.23 -0.40 -12.58
CA LEU A 217 -10.43 0.81 -12.71
C LEU A 217 -11.37 2.01 -12.84
N CYS A 218 -11.56 2.73 -11.75
CA CYS A 218 -12.44 3.88 -11.70
C CYS A 218 -11.99 4.88 -10.62
N ASN A 219 -12.54 6.08 -10.65
CA ASN A 219 -12.43 6.99 -9.52
C ASN A 219 -13.14 6.38 -8.32
N CYS A 220 -12.41 6.17 -7.22
CA CYS A 220 -12.97 5.56 -6.00
C CYS A 220 -14.15 6.33 -5.41
N MET A 221 -14.21 7.66 -5.59
CA MET A 221 -15.34 8.48 -5.12
C MET A 221 -16.59 8.34 -6.02
N GLU A 222 -16.46 7.69 -7.17
CA GLU A 222 -17.56 7.41 -8.10
C GLU A 222 -17.92 5.93 -8.15
N ILE A 223 -17.38 5.12 -7.26
CA ILE A 223 -17.52 3.66 -7.25
C ILE A 223 -18.98 3.19 -7.32
N ALA A 224 -19.92 3.94 -6.73
CA ALA A 224 -21.34 3.61 -6.75
C ALA A 224 -21.94 3.49 -8.16
N ARG A 225 -21.35 4.18 -9.17
CA ARG A 225 -21.76 4.10 -10.58
C ARG A 225 -21.35 2.78 -11.25
N PHE A 226 -20.35 2.10 -10.70
CA PHE A 226 -19.75 0.89 -11.26
C PHE A 226 -20.17 -0.38 -10.52
N VAL A 227 -20.70 -0.23 -9.32
CA VAL A 227 -21.22 -1.35 -8.53
C VAL A 227 -22.65 -1.68 -9.01
N PRO A 228 -22.98 -2.96 -9.28
CA PRO A 228 -24.32 -3.35 -9.64
C PRO A 228 -25.38 -2.86 -8.63
N GLN A 229 -26.52 -2.40 -9.13
CA GLN A 229 -27.60 -1.89 -8.30
C GLN A 229 -28.03 -2.94 -7.25
N GLY A 230 -28.21 -2.50 -6.02
CA GLY A 230 -28.59 -3.36 -4.89
C GLY A 230 -27.43 -4.14 -4.27
N ARG A 231 -26.22 -4.13 -4.85
CA ARG A 231 -25.06 -4.77 -4.24
C ARG A 231 -24.62 -4.03 -2.98
N LYS A 232 -24.45 -4.77 -1.88
CA LYS A 232 -24.00 -4.24 -0.60
C LYS A 232 -22.75 -4.97 -0.14
N PHE A 233 -21.93 -4.27 0.68
CA PHE A 233 -20.68 -4.76 1.21
C PHE A 233 -20.71 -4.76 2.72
N ASP A 234 -20.17 -5.79 3.33
CA ASP A 234 -20.02 -5.87 4.78
C ASP A 234 -18.78 -5.07 5.26
N ARG A 235 -17.80 -4.89 4.41
CA ARG A 235 -16.59 -4.13 4.72
C ARG A 235 -16.13 -3.32 3.51
N VAL A 236 -15.89 -2.03 3.74
CA VAL A 236 -15.28 -1.12 2.77
C VAL A 236 -13.98 -0.61 3.37
N THR A 237 -12.86 -0.81 2.69
CA THR A 237 -11.56 -0.28 3.09
C THR A 237 -11.08 0.71 2.07
N THR A 238 -10.85 1.95 2.48
CA THR A 238 -10.54 3.06 1.55
C THR A 238 -9.05 3.35 1.43
N SER A 239 -8.17 2.56 2.11
CA SER A 239 -6.77 2.93 2.24
C SER A 239 -6.62 4.37 2.74
N ASN A 240 -5.56 5.08 2.40
CA ASN A 240 -5.29 6.45 2.86
C ASN A 240 -5.96 7.55 2.00
N ILE A 241 -7.08 7.26 1.36
CA ILE A 241 -7.86 8.27 0.62
C ILE A 241 -8.27 9.43 1.53
N ALA A 242 -8.50 9.15 2.83
CA ALA A 242 -8.84 10.14 3.83
C ALA A 242 -7.76 11.21 4.09
N ASP A 243 -6.53 11.00 3.61
CA ASP A 243 -5.49 12.02 3.61
C ASP A 243 -5.68 13.08 2.49
N PHE A 244 -6.53 12.79 1.49
CA PHE A 244 -6.70 13.61 0.28
C PHE A 244 -8.14 14.06 0.05
N VAL A 245 -9.10 13.35 0.60
CA VAL A 245 -10.54 13.60 0.45
C VAL A 245 -11.16 13.79 1.82
N PRO A 246 -12.04 14.82 1.99
CA PRO A 246 -12.74 15.06 3.25
C PRO A 246 -13.46 13.81 3.75
N LEU A 247 -13.28 13.50 5.04
CA LEU A 247 -13.87 12.31 5.65
C LEU A 247 -15.41 12.24 5.50
N PRO A 248 -16.19 13.33 5.64
CA PRO A 248 -17.63 13.31 5.37
C PRO A 248 -17.96 12.85 3.94
N SER A 249 -17.21 13.32 2.94
CA SER A 249 -17.42 12.92 1.54
C SER A 249 -17.17 11.43 1.30
N ILE A 250 -16.15 10.86 1.97
CA ILE A 250 -15.89 9.42 1.93
C ILE A 250 -17.08 8.66 2.52
N VAL A 251 -17.56 9.09 3.69
CA VAL A 251 -18.70 8.45 4.36
C VAL A 251 -19.95 8.52 3.47
N ASP A 252 -20.27 9.67 2.91
CA ASP A 252 -21.44 9.87 2.04
C ASP A 252 -21.36 8.99 0.78
N THR A 253 -20.16 8.79 0.24
CA THR A 253 -19.94 7.92 -0.93
C THR A 253 -20.16 6.46 -0.61
N TYR A 254 -19.66 5.99 0.53
CA TYR A 254 -19.63 4.54 0.82
C TYR A 254 -20.74 4.05 1.74
N LYS A 255 -21.36 4.92 2.55
CA LYS A 255 -22.51 4.56 3.39
C LYS A 255 -23.64 3.88 2.64
N PRO A 256 -24.08 4.35 1.44
CA PRO A 256 -25.12 3.69 0.66
C PRO A 256 -24.75 2.30 0.17
N LEU A 257 -23.47 1.96 0.13
CA LEU A 257 -22.96 0.66 -0.32
C LEU A 257 -22.83 -0.37 0.80
N LEU A 258 -22.96 0.04 2.07
CA LEU A 258 -22.87 -0.89 3.19
C LEU A 258 -24.10 -1.78 3.33
N ASN A 259 -23.85 -3.00 3.78
CA ASN A 259 -24.88 -3.95 4.19
C ASN A 259 -25.36 -3.64 5.62
N LEU A 260 -26.31 -2.74 5.76
CA LEU A 260 -26.83 -2.33 7.07
C LEU A 260 -27.58 -3.44 7.81
N ARG A 261 -27.91 -4.57 7.15
CA ARG A 261 -28.46 -5.75 7.81
C ARG A 261 -27.42 -6.52 8.63
N ASN A 262 -26.14 -6.34 8.30
CA ASN A 262 -25.05 -6.92 9.06
C ASN A 262 -24.53 -5.90 10.08
N PRO A 263 -24.72 -6.12 11.40
CA PRO A 263 -24.29 -5.18 12.44
C PRO A 263 -22.76 -5.04 12.53
N SER A 264 -22.03 -5.93 11.87
CA SER A 264 -20.57 -5.89 11.78
C SER A 264 -20.06 -5.11 10.58
N SER A 265 -20.95 -4.57 9.73
CA SER A 265 -20.55 -3.79 8.56
C SER A 265 -19.87 -2.49 8.96
N VAL A 266 -18.73 -2.21 8.30
CA VAL A 266 -17.89 -1.06 8.63
C VAL A 266 -17.28 -0.40 7.38
N ILE A 267 -17.04 0.91 7.46
CA ILE A 267 -16.10 1.62 6.61
C ILE A 267 -14.79 1.73 7.38
N VAL A 268 -13.69 1.36 6.77
CA VAL A 268 -12.34 1.52 7.32
C VAL A 268 -11.62 2.61 6.54
N THR A 269 -11.22 3.66 7.24
CA THR A 269 -10.38 4.73 6.68
C THR A 269 -9.00 4.67 7.29
N GLU A 270 -7.98 4.83 6.45
CA GLU A 270 -6.59 4.89 6.89
C GLU A 270 -6.07 6.32 6.76
N PHE A 271 -5.17 6.69 7.66
CA PHE A 271 -4.57 8.01 7.73
C PHE A 271 -3.06 7.84 7.91
N LEU A 272 -2.29 8.34 6.97
CA LEU A 272 -0.83 8.32 7.00
C LEU A 272 -0.27 9.71 7.32
N ASN A 273 -0.93 10.76 6.86
CA ASN A 273 -0.46 12.15 6.92
C ASN A 273 -1.06 12.98 8.07
N TRP A 274 -1.90 12.38 8.91
CA TRP A 274 -2.60 13.10 9.98
C TRP A 274 -1.65 13.87 10.93
N VAL A 275 -0.46 13.33 11.13
CA VAL A 275 0.57 13.90 11.99
C VAL A 275 1.02 15.30 11.54
N MET A 276 0.85 15.60 10.25
CA MET A 276 1.17 16.91 9.66
C MET A 276 0.27 18.03 10.20
N PHE A 277 -0.84 17.66 10.84
CA PHE A 277 -1.88 18.58 11.28
C PHE A 277 -1.99 18.68 12.81
N THR A 278 -1.02 18.16 13.56
CA THR A 278 -1.10 18.02 15.03
C THR A 278 -0.58 19.22 15.83
N ASP A 279 -0.92 20.44 15.46
CA ASP A 279 -0.56 21.63 16.24
C ASP A 279 -1.79 22.40 16.78
N ALA A 280 -1.53 23.51 17.47
CA ALA A 280 -2.58 24.34 18.08
C ALA A 280 -3.61 24.93 17.07
N ARG A 281 -3.34 24.83 15.77
CA ARG A 281 -4.21 25.32 14.69
C ARG A 281 -4.80 24.17 13.84
N GLU A 282 -4.88 23.00 14.42
CA GLU A 282 -5.22 21.76 13.74
C GLU A 282 -6.49 21.84 12.88
N GLU A 283 -7.59 22.38 13.41
CA GLU A 283 -8.85 22.51 12.66
C GLU A 283 -8.69 23.41 11.41
N VAL A 284 -7.94 24.49 11.54
CA VAL A 284 -7.70 25.44 10.45
C VAL A 284 -6.87 24.79 9.36
N ARG A 285 -5.84 24.02 9.71
CA ARG A 285 -4.97 23.34 8.76
C ARG A 285 -5.66 22.20 8.04
N VAL A 286 -6.40 21.36 8.77
CA VAL A 286 -7.19 20.28 8.16
C VAL A 286 -8.19 20.85 7.16
N ARG A 287 -8.88 21.93 7.53
CA ARG A 287 -9.81 22.61 6.63
C ARG A 287 -9.11 23.14 5.38
N ALA A 288 -8.01 23.87 5.55
CA ALA A 288 -7.25 24.43 4.43
C ALA A 288 -6.73 23.35 3.48
N HIS A 289 -6.31 22.21 4.01
CA HIS A 289 -5.83 21.08 3.20
C HIS A 289 -6.88 20.59 2.19
N PHE A 290 -8.14 20.54 2.60
CA PHE A 290 -9.24 20.08 1.77
C PHE A 290 -9.92 21.15 0.91
N MET A 291 -9.50 22.41 1.02
CA MET A 291 -10.01 23.50 0.17
C MET A 291 -9.46 23.40 -1.26
N PRO A 292 -10.17 23.96 -2.26
CA PRO A 292 -9.71 23.97 -3.66
C PRO A 292 -8.31 24.58 -3.81
N LYS A 293 -7.54 24.07 -4.77
CA LYS A 293 -6.27 24.67 -5.17
C LYS A 293 -6.56 26.07 -5.71
N GLY A 294 -5.86 27.08 -5.21
CA GLY A 294 -6.07 28.51 -5.57
C GLY A 294 -6.90 29.32 -4.57
N ASP A 295 -7.51 28.67 -3.57
CA ASP A 295 -8.16 29.38 -2.47
C ASP A 295 -7.13 30.18 -1.68
N SER A 296 -7.41 31.49 -1.48
CA SER A 296 -6.47 32.42 -0.83
C SER A 296 -6.23 32.08 0.64
N PHE A 297 -7.25 31.62 1.34
CA PHE A 297 -7.12 31.17 2.74
C PHE A 297 -6.25 29.92 2.82
N ARG A 298 -6.45 28.96 1.90
CA ARG A 298 -5.58 27.78 1.79
C ARG A 298 -4.11 28.16 1.57
N GLN A 299 -3.85 29.07 0.63
CA GLN A 299 -2.49 29.53 0.32
C GLN A 299 -1.83 30.13 1.57
N LYS A 300 -2.53 31.04 2.26
CA LYS A 300 -2.03 31.65 3.50
C LYS A 300 -1.73 30.63 4.59
N VAL A 301 -2.63 29.68 4.83
CA VAL A 301 -2.42 28.63 5.84
C VAL A 301 -1.27 27.69 5.48
N LEU A 302 -1.10 27.39 4.19
CA LEU A 302 0.01 26.55 3.73
C LEU A 302 1.37 27.27 3.77
N GLU A 303 1.39 28.59 3.54
CA GLU A 303 2.59 29.42 3.71
C GLU A 303 3.02 29.49 5.18
N ASP A 304 2.08 29.72 6.09
CA ASP A 304 2.33 29.68 7.53
C ASP A 304 2.84 28.28 7.97
N THR A 305 2.43 27.23 7.25
CA THR A 305 2.83 25.84 7.52
C THR A 305 4.23 25.52 7.00
N LYS A 306 4.67 26.13 5.90
CA LYS A 306 6.04 25.95 5.38
C LYS A 306 7.10 26.34 6.40
N ASN A 307 6.82 27.39 7.18
CA ASN A 307 7.71 27.85 8.24
C ASN A 307 7.74 26.94 9.47
N THR A 308 6.76 26.03 9.60
CA THR A 308 6.70 25.00 10.66
C THR A 308 7.06 23.61 10.14
N ALA A 309 7.38 23.44 8.86
CA ALA A 309 7.81 22.17 8.24
C ALA A 309 9.12 21.62 8.83
N VAL A 310 9.83 22.39 9.62
CA VAL A 310 10.92 21.91 10.53
C VAL A 310 10.42 20.82 11.49
N ALA A 311 9.10 20.72 11.71
CA ALA A 311 8.48 19.64 12.47
C ALA A 311 8.62 18.24 11.83
N TYR A 312 8.94 18.18 10.56
CA TYR A 312 9.31 16.94 9.86
C TYR A 312 10.78 16.59 9.99
N SER A 313 11.53 17.36 10.78
CA SER A 313 12.87 16.97 11.11
C SER A 313 12.90 15.57 11.76
N ARG A 314 14.00 14.86 11.60
CA ARG A 314 14.27 13.56 12.22
C ARG A 314 14.00 13.52 13.71
N ALA A 315 14.23 14.64 14.42
CA ALA A 315 13.94 14.78 15.84
C ALA A 315 12.44 14.65 16.13
N PHE A 316 11.59 15.19 15.26
CA PHE A 316 10.14 15.08 15.40
C PHE A 316 9.65 13.64 15.14
N GLN A 317 10.20 12.96 14.14
CA GLN A 317 9.87 11.55 13.89
C GLN A 317 10.23 10.66 15.08
N SER A 318 11.41 10.83 15.65
CA SER A 318 11.82 10.12 16.87
C SER A 318 10.92 10.44 18.06
N PHE A 319 10.47 11.68 18.18
CA PHE A 319 9.54 12.10 19.23
C PHE A 319 8.17 11.42 19.07
N VAL A 320 7.64 11.34 17.85
CA VAL A 320 6.36 10.70 17.56
C VAL A 320 6.40 9.21 17.89
N GLU A 321 7.56 8.54 17.73
CA GLU A 321 7.74 7.13 18.05
C GLU A 321 7.48 6.77 19.50
N TYR A 322 7.89 7.64 20.40
CA TYR A 322 7.98 7.31 21.83
C TYR A 322 6.79 7.79 22.66
N HIS A 323 5.82 8.45 22.05
CA HIS A 323 4.67 9.02 22.76
C HIS A 323 3.33 8.44 22.28
N ASP A 324 2.38 8.36 23.21
CA ASP A 324 0.99 8.07 22.85
C ASP A 324 0.33 9.32 22.26
N HIS A 325 0.08 9.28 20.96
CA HIS A 325 -0.55 10.35 20.21
C HIS A 325 -2.06 10.14 19.99
N SER A 326 -2.68 9.21 20.70
CA SER A 326 -4.11 8.92 20.53
C SER A 326 -4.99 10.13 20.74
N GLY A 327 -4.68 10.97 21.72
CA GLY A 327 -5.41 12.22 21.98
C GLY A 327 -5.33 13.19 20.80
N ARG A 328 -4.16 13.38 20.22
CA ARG A 328 -3.95 14.25 19.04
C ARG A 328 -4.65 13.69 17.81
N PHE A 329 -4.57 12.38 17.60
CA PHE A 329 -5.28 11.76 16.51
C PHE A 329 -6.80 11.91 16.62
N ILE A 330 -7.37 11.80 17.81
CA ILE A 330 -8.80 12.04 18.05
C ILE A 330 -9.18 13.51 17.75
N GLN A 331 -8.32 14.47 18.09
CA GLN A 331 -8.52 15.87 17.73
C GLN A 331 -8.49 16.08 16.20
N PHE A 332 -7.52 15.45 15.53
CA PHE A 332 -7.47 15.44 14.07
C PHE A 332 -8.75 14.85 13.46
N LEU A 333 -9.24 13.70 13.92
CA LEU A 333 -10.48 13.09 13.45
C LEU A 333 -11.69 14.02 13.64
N ARG A 334 -11.75 14.68 14.79
CA ARG A 334 -12.79 15.69 15.05
C ARG A 334 -12.74 16.81 14.03
N ALA A 335 -11.57 17.37 13.77
CA ALA A 335 -11.37 18.40 12.77
C ALA A 335 -11.74 17.91 11.35
N ALA A 336 -11.31 16.70 10.98
CA ALA A 336 -11.62 16.09 9.68
C ALA A 336 -13.12 15.90 9.44
N LEU A 337 -13.90 15.58 10.47
CA LEU A 337 -15.36 15.47 10.40
C LEU A 337 -16.07 16.83 10.33
N LEU A 338 -15.41 17.91 10.76
CA LEU A 338 -15.95 19.26 10.75
C LEU A 338 -15.61 20.09 9.50
N VAL A 339 -14.84 19.56 8.57
CA VAL A 339 -14.34 20.29 7.39
C VAL A 339 -15.44 21.03 6.65
N ASN A 340 -16.61 20.41 6.49
CA ASN A 340 -17.75 20.97 5.76
C ASN A 340 -18.84 21.58 6.67
N LYS A 341 -18.55 21.81 7.96
CA LYS A 341 -19.53 22.34 8.92
C LYS A 341 -19.28 23.82 9.23
N PRO A 342 -20.31 24.58 9.64
CA PRO A 342 -20.15 25.95 10.11
C PRO A 342 -19.14 26.03 11.26
N GLN A 343 -18.33 27.07 11.25
CA GLN A 343 -17.28 27.30 12.26
C GLN A 343 -17.79 28.20 13.41
N ASP A 344 -19.05 28.00 13.81
CA ASP A 344 -19.63 28.69 14.94
C ASP A 344 -19.11 28.15 16.28
N GLU A 345 -19.34 28.91 17.35
CA GLU A 345 -18.89 28.57 18.70
C GLU A 345 -19.53 27.26 19.20
N ARG A 346 -20.78 26.99 18.82
CA ARG A 346 -21.50 25.78 19.17
C ARG A 346 -20.83 24.54 18.55
N THR A 347 -20.41 24.63 17.30
CA THR A 347 -19.69 23.55 16.59
C THR A 347 -18.31 23.33 17.20
N ARG A 348 -17.59 24.41 17.56
CA ARG A 348 -16.27 24.33 18.18
C ARG A 348 -16.27 23.65 19.55
N ARG A 349 -17.36 23.77 20.32
CA ARG A 349 -17.50 23.17 21.66
C ARG A 349 -17.90 21.68 21.63
N ARG A 350 -18.28 21.13 20.47
CA ARG A 350 -18.69 19.71 20.39
C ARG A 350 -17.52 18.78 20.67
N THR A 351 -17.76 17.75 21.46
CA THR A 351 -16.79 16.66 21.64
C THR A 351 -16.65 15.86 20.35
N TRP A 352 -15.56 15.19 20.18
CA TRP A 352 -15.34 14.35 18.99
C TRP A 352 -16.46 13.29 18.83
N LYS A 353 -16.93 12.68 19.92
CA LYS A 353 -18.03 11.73 19.90
C LYS A 353 -19.32 12.37 19.39
N SER A 354 -19.67 13.54 19.91
CA SER A 354 -20.84 14.29 19.44
C SER A 354 -20.74 14.69 17.96
N VAL A 355 -19.53 14.96 17.46
CA VAL A 355 -19.30 15.26 16.03
C VAL A 355 -19.47 13.99 15.18
N ALA A 356 -18.98 12.86 15.63
CA ALA A 356 -19.17 11.58 14.94
C ALA A 356 -20.66 11.20 14.87
N ASP A 357 -21.36 11.26 16.01
CA ASP A 357 -22.82 10.98 16.09
C ASP A 357 -23.61 11.90 15.14
N HIS A 358 -23.27 13.19 15.08
CA HIS A 358 -23.92 14.13 14.17
C HIS A 358 -23.68 13.82 12.68
N ASN A 359 -22.63 13.10 12.35
CA ASN A 359 -22.38 12.57 11.01
C ASN A 359 -22.95 11.15 10.82
N GLY A 360 -23.75 10.66 11.77
CA GLY A 360 -24.37 9.32 11.72
C GLY A 360 -23.33 8.20 11.83
N LEU A 361 -22.23 8.45 12.53
CA LEU A 361 -21.11 7.53 12.66
C LEU A 361 -20.86 7.16 14.12
N ILE A 362 -20.58 5.90 14.34
CA ILE A 362 -20.03 5.40 15.60
C ILE A 362 -18.60 4.95 15.33
N ALA A 363 -17.62 5.66 15.89
CA ALA A 363 -16.26 5.19 15.84
C ALA A 363 -16.02 4.14 16.93
N ARG A 364 -15.35 3.06 16.59
CA ARG A 364 -14.96 2.06 17.58
C ARG A 364 -13.93 2.63 18.54
N ASP A 365 -14.07 2.23 19.82
CA ASP A 365 -13.28 2.79 20.91
C ASP A 365 -11.80 2.39 20.81
N PHE A 366 -10.94 3.39 20.61
CA PHE A 366 -9.50 3.21 20.59
C PHE A 366 -8.91 2.87 21.96
N LEU A 367 -9.49 3.43 23.03
CA LEU A 367 -8.97 3.24 24.40
C LEU A 367 -9.16 1.82 24.91
N ARG A 368 -10.23 1.17 24.47
CA ARG A 368 -10.54 -0.22 24.82
C ARG A 368 -10.01 -1.23 23.81
N CYS A 369 -9.14 -0.81 22.88
CA CYS A 369 -8.58 -1.65 21.82
C CYS A 369 -9.64 -2.38 20.99
N ARG A 370 -10.84 -1.82 20.85
CA ARG A 370 -11.93 -2.39 20.03
C ARG A 370 -11.76 -2.13 18.55
N ASN A 371 -10.95 -1.12 18.18
CA ASN A 371 -10.51 -0.97 16.82
C ASN A 371 -9.42 -2.00 16.54
N ARG A 372 -9.78 -3.08 15.85
CA ARG A 372 -8.89 -4.20 15.59
C ARG A 372 -7.88 -3.94 14.48
N VAL A 373 -8.09 -2.89 13.68
CA VAL A 373 -7.25 -2.61 12.51
C VAL A 373 -5.94 -1.96 12.91
N PHE A 374 -5.97 -1.17 14.00
CA PHE A 374 -4.76 -0.54 14.50
C PHE A 374 -4.71 -0.47 16.01
N PRO A 375 -3.96 -1.33 16.66
CA PRO A 375 -3.67 -1.18 18.08
C PRO A 375 -2.76 0.03 18.27
N ALA A 376 -3.18 0.99 19.07
CA ALA A 376 -2.43 2.21 19.36
C ALA A 376 -1.10 1.97 20.11
N LYS A 377 -0.89 0.78 20.64
CA LYS A 377 0.36 0.40 21.32
C LYS A 377 1.39 -0.20 20.38
N TRP A 378 1.85 0.61 19.51
CA TRP A 378 2.79 0.11 18.61
C TRP A 378 4.12 0.40 18.76
N MET A 379 4.52 -0.23 18.99
CA MET A 379 5.67 -0.94 18.86
C MET A 379 6.83 -0.24 18.24
N LEU A 380 7.43 0.50 19.11
CA LEU A 380 8.75 1.10 19.03
C LEU A 380 9.77 0.31 18.19
N ASN A 381 9.70 -1.03 18.25
CA ASN A 381 10.69 -1.88 17.58
C ASN A 381 10.33 -2.28 16.16
N CYS A 382 9.06 -2.22 15.76
CA CYS A 382 8.65 -2.56 14.39
C CYS A 382 9.10 -1.53 13.39
N ARG A 383 9.05 -0.29 13.77
CA ARG A 383 9.39 0.82 12.93
C ARG A 383 10.82 0.80 12.43
N ARG A 384 11.75 0.41 13.27
CA ARG A 384 13.18 0.38 12.92
C ARG A 384 13.51 -0.61 11.81
N VAL A 385 12.61 -1.53 11.50
CA VAL A 385 12.86 -2.56 10.51
C VAL A 385 11.86 -2.52 9.36
N SER A 386 10.60 -2.19 9.64
CA SER A 386 9.54 -2.23 8.64
C SER A 386 9.30 -0.90 7.92
N LEU A 387 9.91 0.20 8.34
CA LEU A 387 9.60 1.57 7.87
C LEU A 387 8.15 2.00 8.10
N LEU A 388 7.35 1.22 8.79
CA LEU A 388 6.07 1.68 9.29
C LEU A 388 6.38 2.74 10.35
N ASN A 389 5.93 3.95 10.11
CA ASN A 389 6.30 5.09 10.93
C ASN A 389 5.68 5.06 12.33
N GLY A 390 4.78 4.11 12.60
CA GLY A 390 4.10 3.94 13.90
C GLY A 390 3.03 4.99 14.17
N PHE A 391 2.81 5.93 13.25
CA PHE A 391 1.73 6.90 13.33
C PHE A 391 0.62 6.68 12.31
N GLU A 392 0.72 5.69 11.44
CA GLU A 392 -0.38 5.23 10.61
C GLU A 392 -1.57 4.87 11.52
N ARG A 393 -2.75 5.30 11.14
CA ARG A 393 -3.97 5.05 11.89
C ARG A 393 -5.07 4.55 10.96
N ALA A 394 -5.81 3.57 11.43
CA ALA A 394 -7.04 3.15 10.77
C ALA A 394 -8.22 3.29 11.73
N VAL A 395 -9.36 3.71 11.20
CA VAL A 395 -10.58 3.90 11.96
C VAL A 395 -11.69 3.06 11.35
N GLU A 396 -12.33 2.26 12.17
CA GLU A 396 -13.54 1.53 11.80
C GLU A 396 -14.77 2.39 12.15
N TRP A 397 -15.51 2.79 11.13
CA TRP A 397 -16.75 3.55 11.26
C TRP A 397 -17.95 2.62 11.12
N VAL A 398 -18.73 2.50 12.17
CA VAL A 398 -20.03 1.85 12.12
C VAL A 398 -21.09 2.91 11.82
N ILE A 399 -21.98 2.60 10.91
CA ILE A 399 -23.09 3.52 10.58
C ILE A 399 -24.18 3.37 11.63
N GLN A 400 -24.57 4.49 12.22
CA GLN A 400 -25.71 4.54 13.13
C GLN A 400 -26.98 4.20 12.35
N GLN A 401 -27.71 3.20 12.79
CA GLN A 401 -29.04 2.92 12.26
C GLN A 401 -30.01 3.92 12.88
N SER A 402 -30.69 4.67 12.04
CA SER A 402 -31.75 5.58 12.44
C SER A 402 -33.00 4.84 12.86
#